data_ad830fa96cd40d214ec8c9ec01480c31
#
_entry.id   ad830fa96cd40d214ec8c9ec01480c31
#
_cell.length_a   1.000
_cell.length_b   1.000
_cell.length_c   1.000
_cell.angle_alpha   90.00
_cell.angle_beta   90.00
_cell.angle_gamma   90.00
#
_symmetry.space_group_name_H-M   'P 1'
#
loop_
_entity.id
_entity.type
_entity.pdbx_description
1 polymer ?
#
loop_
_entity_poly.entity_id
_entity_poly.type
_entity_poly.pdbx_seq_one_letter_code
_entity_poly.pdbx_strand_id
1 'polypeptide(L)'
;LISFTSFYFIQIGHTIALCVAVLMFTKVINDSRNQSGSNKFAIVDSDSKLAMNIAVIVTILLMYLDVVARVNGSLGEFFTQTWWKTDITTVGLVTVDSNLHMGVNSLLQTTLQVALGALVIAIPVGLGTAIFLSEYASPRVANIVKPILELLAGIPSVVYGFFAFVVIAPIVVDIGTSFLERGWISQEPQLFNPLNGAIVVGIMITPLIASLSEDALRAVPDNLRQASYALGATPTETTARVTIPSALSGILASIILALSRAIGETMAVTLSVGTLAVYSDNMFRSAQTMTAYIAQRIGGELPIGTTPYYSLFAVGLYLFVITLSLNLVGHRIMTRFREEYD
;
A
#
# COMPACT_ATOMS: atom_id res chain seq x y z
N LEU A 1 35.67 -4.50 20.81
CA LEU A 1 36.41 -5.17 19.70
C LEU A 1 35.54 -6.26 19.03
N ILE A 2 34.75 -7.05 19.79
CA ILE A 2 33.88 -8.11 19.22
C ILE A 2 32.71 -7.52 18.42
N SER A 3 32.22 -6.33 18.75
CA SER A 3 31.13 -5.68 18.01
C SER A 3 31.59 -5.10 16.65
N PHE A 4 32.87 -4.74 16.51
CA PHE A 4 33.42 -4.19 15.26
C PHE A 4 33.67 -5.27 14.21
N THR A 5 34.12 -6.44 14.62
CA THR A 5 34.38 -7.57 13.71
C THR A 5 33.08 -8.18 13.19
N SER A 6 32.04 -8.32 14.01
CA SER A 6 30.72 -8.80 13.56
C SER A 6 30.06 -7.83 12.55
N PHE A 7 30.28 -6.51 12.72
CA PHE A 7 29.81 -5.50 11.78
C PHE A 7 30.38 -5.68 10.38
N TYR A 8 31.70 -5.87 10.25
CA TYR A 8 32.35 -6.08 8.94
C TYR A 8 31.95 -7.41 8.29
N PHE A 9 31.80 -8.49 9.06
CA PHE A 9 31.39 -9.78 8.52
C PHE A 9 29.97 -9.75 7.97
N ILE A 10 29.03 -9.07 8.62
CA ILE A 10 27.65 -8.94 8.16
C ILE A 10 27.57 -8.03 6.92
N GLN A 11 28.32 -6.93 6.90
CA GLN A 11 28.38 -6.04 5.74
C GLN A 11 29.01 -6.72 4.51
N ILE A 12 30.05 -7.53 4.70
CA ILE A 12 30.64 -8.35 3.65
C ILE A 12 29.65 -9.40 3.16
N GLY A 13 28.92 -10.06 4.06
CA GLY A 13 27.88 -11.01 3.70
C GLY A 13 26.76 -10.39 2.85
N HIS A 14 26.30 -9.19 3.19
CA HIS A 14 25.30 -8.46 2.41
C HIS A 14 25.83 -8.03 1.04
N THR A 15 27.07 -7.55 0.98
CA THR A 15 27.70 -7.15 -0.28
C THR A 15 27.87 -8.37 -1.20
N ILE A 16 28.29 -9.51 -0.67
CA ILE A 16 28.40 -10.76 -1.43
C ILE A 16 27.03 -11.22 -1.92
N ALA A 17 25.98 -11.22 -1.07
CA ALA A 17 24.64 -11.61 -1.45
C ALA A 17 24.06 -10.68 -2.54
N LEU A 18 24.30 -9.38 -2.44
CA LEU A 18 23.91 -8.40 -3.46
C LEU A 18 24.66 -8.62 -4.77
N CYS A 19 25.97 -8.86 -4.71
CA CYS A 19 26.79 -9.18 -5.88
C CYS A 19 26.32 -10.48 -6.57
N VAL A 20 26.00 -11.52 -5.80
CA VAL A 20 25.47 -12.78 -6.34
C VAL A 20 24.10 -12.56 -6.99
N ALA A 21 23.21 -11.79 -6.37
CA ALA A 21 21.91 -11.45 -6.93
C ALA A 21 22.05 -10.66 -8.24
N VAL A 22 22.95 -9.67 -8.29
CA VAL A 22 23.25 -8.88 -9.50
C VAL A 22 23.89 -9.75 -10.59
N LEU A 23 24.81 -10.65 -10.25
CA LEU A 23 25.44 -11.57 -11.21
C LEU A 23 24.42 -12.59 -11.77
N MET A 24 23.49 -13.09 -10.94
CA MET A 24 22.40 -13.95 -11.41
C MET A 24 21.45 -13.18 -12.33
N PHE A 25 21.12 -11.93 -11.99
CA PHE A 25 20.28 -11.07 -12.81
C PHE A 25 20.91 -10.73 -14.17
N THR A 26 22.22 -10.39 -14.17
CA THR A 26 22.98 -10.13 -15.42
C THR A 26 23.12 -11.39 -16.27
N LYS A 27 23.28 -12.56 -15.67
CA LYS A 27 23.32 -13.84 -16.39
C LYS A 27 21.97 -14.13 -17.06
N VAL A 28 20.84 -13.96 -16.34
CA VAL A 28 19.49 -14.15 -16.91
C VAL A 28 19.21 -13.20 -18.07
N ILE A 29 19.63 -11.92 -17.96
CA ILE A 29 19.49 -10.93 -19.06
C ILE A 29 20.36 -11.33 -20.25
N ASN A 30 21.60 -11.77 -20.01
CA ASN A 30 22.53 -12.12 -21.08
C ASN A 30 22.11 -13.40 -21.81
N ASP A 31 21.61 -14.39 -21.08
CA ASP A 31 21.06 -15.63 -21.64
C ASP A 31 19.79 -15.35 -22.46
N SER A 32 18.93 -14.44 -22.00
CA SER A 32 17.76 -13.95 -22.74
C SER A 32 18.14 -13.18 -24.01
N ARG A 33 19.24 -12.44 -24.00
CA ARG A 33 19.74 -11.65 -25.15
C ARG A 33 20.40 -12.51 -26.20
N ASN A 34 21.12 -13.55 -25.79
CA ASN A 34 21.80 -14.50 -26.71
C ASN A 34 20.79 -15.42 -27.42
N GLN A 35 19.59 -15.63 -26.88
CA GLN A 35 18.54 -16.45 -27.48
C GLN A 35 17.61 -15.67 -28.44
N SER A 36 17.74 -14.34 -28.53
CA SER A 36 16.96 -13.48 -29.43
C SER A 36 17.23 -13.71 -30.92
N GLY A 37 18.17 -14.55 -31.27
CA GLY A 37 18.52 -14.93 -32.65
C GLY A 37 17.85 -16.22 -33.17
N SER A 38 17.13 -16.94 -32.35
CA SER A 38 16.42 -18.18 -32.71
C SER A 38 14.95 -18.06 -32.26
N ASN A 39 14.03 -18.31 -33.19
CA ASN A 39 12.57 -18.19 -33.08
C ASN A 39 11.95 -19.21 -32.09
N LYS A 40 12.50 -19.35 -30.90
CA LYS A 40 11.90 -20.04 -29.77
C LYS A 40 11.98 -19.09 -28.59
N PHE A 41 10.84 -18.54 -28.17
CA PHE A 41 10.66 -18.08 -26.80
C PHE A 41 10.99 -19.26 -25.88
N ALA A 42 12.29 -19.43 -25.63
CA ALA A 42 12.73 -20.46 -24.73
C ALA A 42 12.26 -20.05 -23.33
N ILE A 43 11.52 -20.92 -22.75
CA ILE A 43 11.21 -20.99 -21.32
C ILE A 43 12.54 -20.75 -20.60
N VAL A 44 12.77 -19.53 -20.11
CA VAL A 44 13.81 -19.28 -19.13
C VAL A 44 13.49 -20.24 -18.01
N ASP A 45 14.37 -21.19 -17.79
CA ASP A 45 14.19 -22.34 -16.92
C ASP A 45 13.49 -21.87 -15.62
N SER A 46 12.34 -22.44 -15.31
CA SER A 46 11.51 -22.05 -14.15
C SER A 46 12.33 -22.07 -12.86
N ASP A 47 13.33 -22.95 -12.82
CA ASP A 47 14.22 -23.12 -11.68
C ASP A 47 15.21 -21.96 -11.51
N SER A 48 15.67 -21.35 -12.58
CA SER A 48 16.56 -20.17 -12.50
C SER A 48 15.82 -18.92 -12.05
N LYS A 49 14.56 -18.73 -12.47
CA LYS A 49 13.70 -17.64 -11.98
C LYS A 49 13.33 -17.85 -10.51
N LEU A 50 13.03 -19.08 -10.13
CA LEU A 50 12.72 -19.43 -8.74
C LEU A 50 13.96 -19.19 -7.85
N ALA A 51 15.13 -19.63 -8.26
CA ALA A 51 16.37 -19.42 -7.52
C ALA A 51 16.72 -17.93 -7.37
N MET A 52 16.50 -17.12 -8.41
CA MET A 52 16.71 -15.66 -8.37
C MET A 52 15.73 -14.99 -7.40
N ASN A 53 14.45 -15.34 -7.45
CA ASN A 53 13.45 -14.79 -6.56
C ASN A 53 13.74 -15.17 -5.09
N ILE A 54 14.14 -16.41 -4.83
CA ILE A 54 14.55 -16.86 -3.50
C ILE A 54 15.78 -16.10 -3.02
N ALA A 55 16.81 -15.90 -3.87
CA ALA A 55 18.00 -15.15 -3.49
C ALA A 55 17.70 -13.69 -3.15
N VAL A 56 16.83 -13.03 -3.91
CA VAL A 56 16.37 -11.66 -3.62
C VAL A 56 15.60 -11.61 -2.29
N ILE A 57 14.67 -12.53 -2.07
CA ILE A 57 13.89 -12.60 -0.83
C ILE A 57 14.80 -12.84 0.38
N VAL A 58 15.74 -13.78 0.28
CA VAL A 58 16.69 -14.09 1.35
C VAL A 58 17.58 -12.88 1.64
N THR A 59 18.07 -12.18 0.61
CA THR A 59 18.88 -10.97 0.81
C THR A 59 18.11 -9.86 1.53
N ILE A 60 16.88 -9.62 1.10
CA ILE A 60 15.98 -8.65 1.75
C ILE A 60 15.72 -9.06 3.20
N LEU A 61 15.46 -10.34 3.46
CA LEU A 61 15.22 -10.85 4.81
C LEU A 61 16.45 -10.69 5.71
N LEU A 62 17.65 -10.99 5.21
CA LEU A 62 18.88 -10.81 5.97
C LEU A 62 19.18 -9.34 6.27
N MET A 63 18.96 -8.44 5.30
CA MET A 63 19.06 -7.00 5.53
C MET A 63 18.05 -6.54 6.59
N TYR A 64 16.84 -7.07 6.53
CA TYR A 64 15.79 -6.76 7.51
C TYR A 64 16.18 -7.21 8.91
N LEU A 65 16.64 -8.45 9.06
CA LEU A 65 17.08 -8.99 10.34
C LEU A 65 18.22 -8.18 10.96
N ASP A 66 19.20 -7.75 10.16
CA ASP A 66 20.31 -6.91 10.62
C ASP A 66 19.84 -5.54 11.09
N VAL A 67 18.97 -4.88 10.31
CA VAL A 67 18.45 -3.55 10.66
C VAL A 67 17.59 -3.59 11.91
N VAL A 68 16.71 -4.57 12.05
CA VAL A 68 15.84 -4.72 13.24
C VAL A 68 16.65 -5.07 14.49
N ALA A 69 17.68 -5.92 14.38
CA ALA A 69 18.57 -6.22 15.49
C ALA A 69 19.32 -4.97 16.00
N ARG A 70 19.64 -4.02 15.11
CA ARG A 70 20.27 -2.74 15.47
C ARG A 70 19.31 -1.76 16.13
N VAL A 71 18.02 -1.85 15.83
CA VAL A 71 16.99 -0.93 16.37
C VAL A 71 16.68 -1.26 17.83
N ASN A 72 16.41 -2.53 18.13
CA ASN A 72 15.85 -2.91 19.43
C ASN A 72 16.66 -3.95 20.20
N GLY A 73 17.82 -4.37 19.69
CA GLY A 73 18.57 -5.47 20.30
C GLY A 73 17.90 -6.84 20.14
N SER A 74 16.58 -6.89 19.86
CA SER A 74 15.85 -8.13 19.60
C SER A 74 14.70 -7.93 18.62
N LEU A 75 14.46 -8.94 17.75
CA LEU A 75 13.31 -8.99 16.85
C LEU A 75 11.97 -9.01 17.61
N GLY A 76 11.96 -9.64 18.79
CA GLY A 76 10.75 -9.76 19.60
C GLY A 76 10.19 -8.39 20.03
N GLU A 77 11.04 -7.47 20.47
CA GLU A 77 10.61 -6.13 20.86
C GLU A 77 10.03 -5.31 19.72
N PHE A 78 10.60 -5.40 18.53
CA PHE A 78 10.10 -4.67 17.36
C PHE A 78 8.66 -5.05 17.00
N PHE A 79 8.31 -6.33 17.14
CA PHE A 79 6.97 -6.83 16.78
C PHE A 79 5.99 -6.87 17.95
N THR A 80 6.45 -6.92 19.22
CA THR A 80 5.55 -7.05 20.39
C THR A 80 5.14 -5.73 20.98
N GLN A 81 5.88 -4.66 20.79
CA GLN A 81 5.53 -3.34 21.34
C GLN A 81 4.40 -2.69 20.53
N THR A 82 3.33 -2.36 21.22
CA THR A 82 2.12 -1.79 20.63
C THR A 82 2.17 -0.27 20.46
N TRP A 83 3.23 0.40 20.93
CA TRP A 83 3.34 1.85 20.87
C TRP A 83 4.79 2.32 20.92
N TRP A 84 4.98 3.52 20.39
CA TRP A 84 6.26 4.17 20.25
C TRP A 84 6.52 5.06 21.45
N LYS A 85 7.40 4.67 22.39
CA LYS A 85 7.72 5.46 23.57
C LYS A 85 9.15 5.96 23.51
N THR A 86 9.31 7.26 23.69
CA THR A 86 10.57 7.91 24.01
C THR A 86 10.52 8.28 25.48
N ASP A 87 11.30 7.63 26.33
CA ASP A 87 11.58 8.13 27.67
C ASP A 87 12.69 9.17 27.53
N ILE A 88 12.29 10.45 27.52
CA ILE A 88 13.24 11.57 27.52
C ILE A 88 13.72 11.76 28.93
N THR A 89 14.96 11.37 29.20
CA THR A 89 15.64 11.72 30.47
C THR A 89 16.47 12.97 30.23
N THR A 90 16.07 14.07 30.82
CA THR A 90 16.88 15.32 30.84
C THR A 90 17.98 15.21 31.88
N VAL A 91 19.23 15.08 31.45
CA VAL A 91 20.39 15.15 32.28
C VAL A 91 21.08 16.50 32.01
N GLY A 92 20.78 17.52 32.83
CA GLY A 92 21.29 18.87 32.64
C GLY A 92 20.69 19.59 31.44
N LEU A 93 21.52 20.19 30.57
CA LEU A 93 21.11 20.87 29.32
C LEU A 93 21.06 19.92 28.09
N VAL A 94 21.36 18.64 28.29
CA VAL A 94 21.40 17.65 27.22
C VAL A 94 20.26 16.64 27.42
N THR A 95 19.34 16.58 26.49
CA THR A 95 18.33 15.52 26.41
C THR A 95 18.96 14.27 25.81
N VAL A 96 19.15 13.23 26.63
CA VAL A 96 19.62 11.92 26.16
C VAL A 96 18.40 10.99 26.09
N ASP A 97 18.09 10.48 24.91
CA ASP A 97 17.12 9.40 24.73
C ASP A 97 17.71 8.10 25.30
N SER A 98 17.41 7.80 26.55
CA SER A 98 18.01 6.67 27.25
C SER A 98 17.31 5.32 26.99
N ASN A 99 16.03 5.32 26.57
CA ASN A 99 15.27 4.11 26.25
C ASN A 99 14.27 4.37 25.13
N LEU A 100 14.70 4.17 23.90
CA LEU A 100 13.82 4.26 22.73
C LEU A 100 13.17 2.89 22.51
N HIS A 101 11.90 2.76 22.87
CA HIS A 101 11.12 1.55 22.57
C HIS A 101 10.35 1.78 21.27
N MET A 102 10.63 0.98 20.23
CA MET A 102 10.09 1.15 18.89
C MET A 102 9.23 -0.05 18.47
N GLY A 103 7.93 0.00 18.77
CA GLY A 103 6.95 -0.98 18.29
C GLY A 103 6.32 -0.57 16.96
N VAL A 104 6.48 -1.37 15.90
CA VAL A 104 5.94 -1.09 14.57
C VAL A 104 4.43 -1.29 14.49
N ASN A 105 3.84 -2.02 15.45
CA ASN A 105 2.42 -2.41 15.39
C ASN A 105 1.46 -1.22 15.41
N SER A 106 1.77 -0.12 16.10
CA SER A 106 0.96 1.10 16.08
C SER A 106 0.92 1.74 14.69
N LEU A 107 2.08 1.79 14.01
CA LEU A 107 2.18 2.32 12.65
C LEU A 107 1.47 1.42 11.64
N LEU A 108 1.62 0.09 11.80
CA LEU A 108 0.94 -0.90 10.97
C LEU A 108 -0.59 -0.79 11.11
N GLN A 109 -1.08 -0.75 12.34
CA GLN A 109 -2.53 -0.61 12.62
C GLN A 109 -3.09 0.61 11.91
N THR A 110 -2.47 1.78 12.10
CA THR A 110 -2.92 3.03 11.47
C THR A 110 -2.87 2.94 9.94
N THR A 111 -1.81 2.35 9.38
CA THR A 111 -1.69 2.15 7.92
C THR A 111 -2.84 1.28 7.39
N LEU A 112 -3.17 0.19 8.10
CA LEU A 112 -4.28 -0.69 7.73
C LEU A 112 -5.65 -0.01 7.92
N GLN A 113 -5.86 0.73 9.00
CA GLN A 113 -7.10 1.48 9.24
C GLN A 113 -7.37 2.48 8.09
N VAL A 114 -6.35 3.24 7.69
CA VAL A 114 -6.47 4.19 6.58
C VAL A 114 -6.71 3.46 5.26
N ALA A 115 -5.93 2.43 4.94
CA ALA A 115 -6.04 1.73 3.66
C ALA A 115 -7.36 0.97 3.51
N LEU A 116 -7.81 0.26 4.54
CA LEU A 116 -9.08 -0.46 4.53
C LEU A 116 -10.26 0.50 4.56
N GLY A 117 -10.20 1.57 5.36
CA GLY A 117 -11.21 2.61 5.37
C GLY A 117 -11.34 3.32 4.01
N ALA A 118 -10.22 3.56 3.32
CA ALA A 118 -10.22 4.11 1.97
C ALA A 118 -10.91 3.17 0.97
N LEU A 119 -10.68 1.85 1.06
CA LEU A 119 -11.34 0.87 0.20
C LEU A 119 -12.85 0.78 0.42
N VAL A 120 -13.32 0.92 1.68
CA VAL A 120 -14.76 0.94 1.98
C VAL A 120 -15.48 2.05 1.23
N ILE A 121 -14.82 3.17 0.98
CA ILE A 121 -15.35 4.30 0.21
C ILE A 121 -15.13 4.09 -1.29
N ALA A 122 -13.91 3.73 -1.67
CA ALA A 122 -13.48 3.71 -3.07
C ALA A 122 -14.08 2.54 -3.88
N ILE A 123 -14.29 1.37 -3.27
CA ILE A 123 -14.86 0.22 -3.99
C ILE A 123 -16.30 0.49 -4.44
N PRO A 124 -17.25 0.88 -3.57
CA PRO A 124 -18.62 1.13 -4.02
C PRO A 124 -18.71 2.23 -5.09
N VAL A 125 -18.01 3.34 -4.87
CA VAL A 125 -18.06 4.49 -5.78
C VAL A 125 -17.33 4.19 -7.08
N GLY A 126 -16.12 3.63 -7.01
CA GLY A 126 -15.30 3.31 -8.18
C GLY A 126 -15.91 2.20 -9.04
N LEU A 127 -16.35 1.11 -8.41
CA LEU A 127 -17.00 0.01 -9.14
C LEU A 127 -18.37 0.43 -9.71
N GLY A 128 -19.16 1.17 -8.95
CA GLY A 128 -20.42 1.74 -9.45
C GLY A 128 -20.21 2.64 -10.68
N THR A 129 -19.17 3.49 -10.64
CA THR A 129 -18.78 4.33 -11.77
C THR A 129 -18.32 3.48 -12.96
N ALA A 130 -17.50 2.45 -12.75
CA ALA A 130 -17.04 1.54 -13.79
C ALA A 130 -18.19 0.82 -14.51
N ILE A 131 -19.12 0.26 -13.73
CA ILE A 131 -20.32 -0.41 -14.27
C ILE A 131 -21.18 0.56 -15.05
N PHE A 132 -21.41 1.76 -14.50
CA PHE A 132 -22.19 2.78 -15.20
C PHE A 132 -21.54 3.17 -16.54
N LEU A 133 -20.23 3.41 -16.56
CA LEU A 133 -19.51 3.82 -17.77
C LEU A 133 -19.42 2.70 -18.81
N SER A 134 -19.28 1.45 -18.38
CA SER A 134 -19.16 0.30 -19.27
C SER A 134 -20.50 -0.13 -19.87
N GLU A 135 -21.58 -0.20 -19.07
CA GLU A 135 -22.81 -0.88 -19.45
C GLU A 135 -23.99 0.08 -19.75
N TYR A 136 -23.98 1.29 -19.16
CA TYR A 136 -25.15 2.18 -19.22
C TYR A 136 -24.86 3.54 -19.86
N ALA A 137 -23.64 4.02 -19.81
CA ALA A 137 -23.33 5.37 -20.29
C ALA A 137 -23.34 5.45 -21.81
N SER A 138 -23.91 6.53 -22.33
CA SER A 138 -23.77 6.84 -23.75
C SER A 138 -22.30 7.15 -24.09
N PRO A 139 -21.85 6.92 -25.34
CA PRO A 139 -20.47 7.24 -25.74
C PRO A 139 -20.06 8.69 -25.46
N ARG A 140 -21.00 9.62 -25.51
CA ARG A 140 -20.74 11.03 -25.21
C ARG A 140 -20.40 11.23 -23.72
N VAL A 141 -21.12 10.58 -22.83
CA VAL A 141 -20.87 10.65 -21.37
C VAL A 141 -19.55 9.96 -21.02
N ALA A 142 -19.30 8.77 -21.55
CA ALA A 142 -18.06 8.04 -21.32
C ALA A 142 -16.83 8.85 -21.77
N ASN A 143 -16.89 9.50 -22.95
CA ASN A 143 -15.81 10.31 -23.50
C ASN A 143 -15.55 11.61 -22.70
N ILE A 144 -16.46 12.04 -21.84
CA ILE A 144 -16.27 13.18 -20.94
C ILE A 144 -15.79 12.72 -19.56
N VAL A 145 -16.43 11.69 -19.01
CA VAL A 145 -16.15 11.25 -17.63
C VAL A 145 -14.80 10.56 -17.52
N LYS A 146 -14.40 9.75 -18.50
CA LYS A 146 -13.13 9.04 -18.48
C LYS A 146 -11.91 9.98 -18.38
N PRO A 147 -11.76 11.02 -19.22
CA PRO A 147 -10.71 12.03 -19.05
C PRO A 147 -10.76 12.77 -17.70
N ILE A 148 -11.96 13.03 -17.15
CA ILE A 148 -12.07 13.65 -15.83
C ILE A 148 -11.50 12.74 -14.74
N LEU A 149 -11.80 11.43 -14.78
CA LEU A 149 -11.23 10.45 -13.85
C LEU A 149 -9.69 10.37 -13.98
N GLU A 150 -9.18 10.41 -15.20
CA GLU A 150 -7.74 10.43 -15.47
C GLU A 150 -7.07 11.70 -14.92
N LEU A 151 -7.70 12.86 -15.09
CA LEU A 151 -7.23 14.13 -14.51
C LEU A 151 -7.22 14.07 -12.98
N LEU A 152 -8.28 13.55 -12.36
CA LEU A 152 -8.35 13.38 -10.91
C LEU A 152 -7.24 12.43 -10.41
N ALA A 153 -6.97 11.34 -11.12
CA ALA A 153 -5.88 10.43 -10.78
C ALA A 153 -4.49 11.09 -10.90
N GLY A 154 -4.35 12.12 -11.73
CA GLY A 154 -3.12 12.88 -11.96
C GLY A 154 -2.86 14.00 -10.95
N ILE A 155 -3.82 14.34 -10.09
CA ILE A 155 -3.62 15.38 -9.06
C ILE A 155 -2.53 14.95 -8.06
N PRO A 156 -1.54 15.83 -7.75
CA PRO A 156 -0.53 15.51 -6.74
C PRO A 156 -1.14 15.20 -5.38
N SER A 157 -0.68 14.14 -4.70
CA SER A 157 -1.24 13.70 -3.41
C SER A 157 -1.13 14.75 -2.29
N VAL A 158 -0.16 15.68 -2.39
CA VAL A 158 -0.04 16.84 -1.48
C VAL A 158 -1.29 17.73 -1.54
N VAL A 159 -1.85 17.93 -2.73
CA VAL A 159 -3.07 18.76 -2.92
C VAL A 159 -4.25 18.06 -2.22
N TYR A 160 -4.37 16.75 -2.38
CA TYR A 160 -5.38 15.98 -1.66
C TYR A 160 -5.20 16.06 -0.14
N GLY A 161 -3.95 16.00 0.35
CA GLY A 161 -3.65 16.13 1.77
C GLY A 161 -4.02 17.52 2.31
N PHE A 162 -3.75 18.58 1.57
CA PHE A 162 -4.16 19.93 1.94
C PHE A 162 -5.68 20.11 1.92
N PHE A 163 -6.36 19.55 0.91
CA PHE A 163 -7.82 19.51 0.86
C PHE A 163 -8.41 18.75 2.05
N ALA A 164 -7.80 17.62 2.44
CA ALA A 164 -8.18 16.89 3.63
C ALA A 164 -8.12 17.75 4.88
N PHE A 165 -7.04 18.50 5.06
CA PHE A 165 -6.83 19.36 6.22
C PHE A 165 -7.84 20.52 6.28
N VAL A 166 -8.06 21.20 5.14
CA VAL A 166 -8.87 22.43 5.12
C VAL A 166 -10.37 22.15 5.06
N VAL A 167 -10.78 21.12 4.31
CA VAL A 167 -12.20 20.88 4.01
C VAL A 167 -12.75 19.66 4.75
N ILE A 168 -12.04 18.52 4.69
CA ILE A 168 -12.59 17.25 5.23
C ILE A 168 -12.44 17.21 6.76
N ALA A 169 -11.30 17.63 7.29
CA ALA A 169 -11.02 17.51 8.73
C ALA A 169 -12.05 18.25 9.61
N PRO A 170 -12.48 19.49 9.34
CA PRO A 170 -13.54 20.14 10.10
C PRO A 170 -14.85 19.31 10.10
N ILE A 171 -15.26 18.80 8.93
CA ILE A 171 -16.49 17.99 8.80
C ILE A 171 -16.39 16.71 9.63
N VAL A 172 -15.22 16.05 9.58
CA VAL A 172 -14.97 14.82 10.35
C VAL A 172 -14.99 15.10 11.86
N VAL A 173 -14.44 16.24 12.30
CA VAL A 173 -14.48 16.66 13.71
C VAL A 173 -15.92 16.93 14.14
N ASP A 174 -16.73 17.63 13.37
CA ASP A 174 -18.15 17.91 13.69
C ASP A 174 -18.97 16.60 13.81
N ILE A 175 -18.74 15.65 12.90
CA ILE A 175 -19.36 14.32 12.97
C ILE A 175 -18.90 13.59 14.24
N GLY A 176 -17.60 13.60 14.54
CA GLY A 176 -17.03 12.99 15.73
C GLY A 176 -17.56 13.62 17.02
N THR A 177 -17.74 14.93 17.08
CA THR A 177 -18.34 15.64 18.21
C THR A 177 -19.79 15.19 18.43
N SER A 178 -20.57 15.02 17.36
CA SER A 178 -21.92 14.47 17.45
C SER A 178 -21.94 13.02 17.98
N PHE A 179 -20.90 12.23 17.68
CA PHE A 179 -20.76 10.87 18.22
C PHE A 179 -20.33 10.88 19.70
N LEU A 180 -19.51 11.85 20.11
CA LEU A 180 -19.13 12.05 21.51
C LEU A 180 -20.35 12.43 22.36
N GLU A 181 -21.17 13.38 21.89
CA GLU A 181 -22.39 13.80 22.58
C GLU A 181 -23.42 12.64 22.76
N ARG A 182 -23.43 11.70 21.80
CA ARG A 182 -24.27 10.49 21.87
C ARG A 182 -23.64 9.36 22.70
N GLY A 183 -22.42 9.55 23.21
CA GLY A 183 -21.70 8.54 23.98
C GLY A 183 -21.15 7.36 23.16
N TRP A 184 -21.07 7.48 21.83
CA TRP A 184 -20.53 6.43 20.95
C TRP A 184 -18.99 6.39 20.94
N ILE A 185 -18.36 7.53 21.21
CA ILE A 185 -16.93 7.63 21.42
C ILE A 185 -16.68 8.29 22.79
N SER A 186 -15.53 7.96 23.42
CA SER A 186 -15.18 8.42 24.76
C SER A 186 -14.16 9.57 24.79
N GLN A 187 -13.64 9.97 23.65
CA GLN A 187 -12.59 10.99 23.54
C GLN A 187 -12.95 12.01 22.46
N GLU A 188 -12.52 13.24 22.67
CA GLU A 188 -12.71 14.32 21.70
C GLU A 188 -12.02 14.00 20.36
N PRO A 189 -12.74 14.20 19.23
CA PRO A 189 -12.18 14.01 17.90
C PRO A 189 -11.06 15.02 17.64
N GLN A 190 -9.96 14.57 17.07
CA GLN A 190 -8.83 15.42 16.72
C GLN A 190 -8.87 15.79 15.24
N LEU A 191 -8.31 16.93 14.88
CA LEU A 191 -8.29 17.43 13.51
C LEU A 191 -7.54 16.49 12.55
N PHE A 192 -6.41 15.96 13.03
CA PHE A 192 -5.65 14.93 12.31
C PHE A 192 -6.04 13.58 12.86
N ASN A 193 -6.60 12.71 12.02
CA ASN A 193 -7.07 11.40 12.45
C ASN A 193 -7.13 10.40 11.27
N PRO A 194 -7.11 9.07 11.53
CA PRO A 194 -7.16 8.05 10.50
C PRO A 194 -8.41 8.09 9.62
N LEU A 195 -9.56 8.53 10.14
CA LEU A 195 -10.78 8.63 9.35
C LEU A 195 -10.66 9.70 8.27
N ASN A 196 -10.08 10.87 8.60
CA ASN A 196 -9.79 11.91 7.63
C ASN A 196 -8.84 11.39 6.54
N GLY A 197 -7.77 10.66 6.93
CA GLY A 197 -6.87 9.99 5.99
C GLY A 197 -7.58 8.96 5.11
N ALA A 198 -8.46 8.14 5.67
CA ALA A 198 -9.23 7.14 4.94
C ALA A 198 -10.15 7.76 3.88
N ILE A 199 -10.83 8.86 4.22
CA ILE A 199 -11.72 9.57 3.28
C ILE A 199 -10.90 10.14 2.11
N VAL A 200 -9.81 10.84 2.40
CA VAL A 200 -9.01 11.47 1.34
C VAL A 200 -8.30 10.48 0.44
N VAL A 201 -7.72 9.42 1.02
CA VAL A 201 -7.10 8.36 0.24
C VAL A 201 -8.16 7.61 -0.56
N GLY A 202 -9.35 7.40 0.01
CA GLY A 202 -10.51 6.80 -0.68
C GLY A 202 -10.91 7.60 -1.93
N ILE A 203 -11.04 8.93 -1.80
CA ILE A 203 -11.32 9.82 -2.95
C ILE A 203 -10.21 9.69 -4.01
N MET A 204 -8.95 9.68 -3.58
CA MET A 204 -7.79 9.63 -4.47
C MET A 204 -7.68 8.31 -5.25
N ILE A 205 -8.01 7.16 -4.63
CA ILE A 205 -7.92 5.85 -5.30
C ILE A 205 -9.19 5.47 -6.08
N THR A 206 -10.31 6.17 -5.87
CA THR A 206 -11.58 5.92 -6.59
C THR A 206 -11.44 5.97 -8.11
N PRO A 207 -10.78 6.98 -8.72
CA PRO A 207 -10.58 7.03 -10.17
C PRO A 207 -9.78 5.83 -10.70
N LEU A 208 -8.82 5.33 -9.93
CA LEU A 208 -8.01 4.18 -10.31
C LEU A 208 -8.87 2.90 -10.37
N ILE A 209 -9.70 2.66 -9.34
CA ILE A 209 -10.63 1.52 -9.34
C ILE A 209 -11.63 1.66 -10.49
N ALA A 210 -12.18 2.86 -10.70
CA ALA A 210 -13.17 3.11 -11.74
C ALA A 210 -12.61 2.82 -13.15
N SER A 211 -11.44 3.36 -13.47
CA SER A 211 -10.81 3.21 -14.78
C SER A 211 -10.43 1.76 -15.07
N LEU A 212 -9.70 1.11 -14.15
CA LEU A 212 -9.24 -0.26 -14.36
C LEU A 212 -10.40 -1.28 -14.36
N SER A 213 -11.42 -1.07 -13.54
CA SER A 213 -12.59 -1.95 -13.53
C SER A 213 -13.46 -1.74 -14.77
N GLU A 214 -13.56 -0.51 -15.28
CA GLU A 214 -14.24 -0.20 -16.55
C GLU A 214 -13.53 -0.89 -17.73
N ASP A 215 -12.20 -0.83 -17.80
CA ASP A 215 -11.42 -1.52 -18.82
C ASP A 215 -11.62 -3.04 -18.74
N ALA A 216 -11.67 -3.62 -17.54
CA ALA A 216 -11.95 -5.04 -17.34
C ALA A 216 -13.36 -5.45 -17.77
N LEU A 217 -14.38 -4.64 -17.48
CA LEU A 217 -15.76 -4.88 -17.90
C LEU A 217 -15.90 -4.80 -19.44
N ARG A 218 -15.23 -3.83 -20.07
CA ARG A 218 -15.23 -3.70 -21.54
C ARG A 218 -14.50 -4.83 -22.26
N ALA A 219 -13.53 -5.46 -21.61
CA ALA A 219 -12.80 -6.60 -22.19
C ALA A 219 -13.66 -7.87 -22.29
N VAL A 220 -14.83 -7.94 -21.63
CA VAL A 220 -15.75 -9.07 -21.75
C VAL A 220 -16.34 -9.13 -23.15
N PRO A 221 -16.25 -10.28 -23.85
CA PRO A 221 -16.74 -10.42 -25.22
C PRO A 221 -18.24 -10.13 -25.36
N ASP A 222 -18.62 -9.41 -26.43
CA ASP A 222 -20.02 -9.05 -26.69
C ASP A 222 -20.92 -10.27 -26.97
N ASN A 223 -20.34 -11.38 -27.41
CA ASN A 223 -21.07 -12.63 -27.64
C ASN A 223 -21.74 -13.15 -26.36
N LEU A 224 -21.11 -12.98 -25.20
CA LEU A 224 -21.68 -13.37 -23.91
C LEU A 224 -22.89 -12.52 -23.53
N ARG A 225 -22.82 -11.21 -23.80
CA ARG A 225 -23.94 -10.29 -23.61
C ARG A 225 -25.11 -10.62 -24.53
N GLN A 226 -24.83 -10.84 -25.83
CA GLN A 226 -25.83 -11.19 -26.82
C GLN A 226 -26.51 -12.54 -26.51
N ALA A 227 -25.77 -13.55 -26.08
CA ALA A 227 -26.30 -14.84 -25.66
C ALA A 227 -27.26 -14.68 -24.45
N SER A 228 -26.90 -13.85 -23.46
CA SER A 228 -27.76 -13.56 -22.33
C SER A 228 -29.06 -12.88 -22.75
N TYR A 229 -28.99 -11.89 -23.64
CA TYR A 229 -30.19 -11.22 -24.20
C TYR A 229 -31.06 -12.17 -25.02
N ALA A 230 -30.46 -13.08 -25.77
CA ALA A 230 -31.19 -14.09 -26.53
C ALA A 230 -31.99 -15.06 -25.64
N LEU A 231 -31.55 -15.27 -24.41
CA LEU A 231 -32.27 -16.03 -23.39
C LEU A 231 -33.32 -15.21 -22.64
N GLY A 232 -33.53 -13.94 -23.01
CA GLY A 232 -34.54 -13.06 -22.43
C GLY A 232 -34.12 -12.31 -21.19
N ALA A 233 -32.82 -12.30 -20.83
CA ALA A 233 -32.35 -11.55 -19.71
C ALA A 233 -32.39 -10.03 -19.93
N THR A 234 -32.70 -9.28 -18.88
CA THR A 234 -32.65 -7.81 -18.89
C THR A 234 -31.20 -7.30 -18.85
N PRO A 235 -30.93 -6.04 -19.24
CA PRO A 235 -29.59 -5.46 -19.17
C PRO A 235 -28.98 -5.56 -17.76
N THR A 236 -29.77 -5.32 -16.71
CA THR A 236 -29.33 -5.43 -15.32
C THR A 236 -29.00 -6.86 -14.91
N GLU A 237 -29.78 -7.84 -15.34
CA GLU A 237 -29.49 -9.26 -15.09
C GLU A 237 -28.25 -9.71 -15.85
N THR A 238 -28.06 -9.30 -17.10
CA THR A 238 -26.86 -9.58 -17.89
C THR A 238 -25.62 -8.98 -17.22
N THR A 239 -25.69 -7.72 -16.80
CA THR A 239 -24.58 -7.08 -16.10
C THR A 239 -24.22 -7.83 -14.81
N ALA A 240 -25.21 -8.14 -13.97
CA ALA A 240 -24.98 -8.74 -12.65
C ALA A 240 -24.56 -10.22 -12.72
N ARG A 241 -25.10 -11.00 -13.68
CA ARG A 241 -24.92 -12.46 -13.74
C ARG A 241 -23.93 -12.92 -14.80
N VAL A 242 -23.60 -12.08 -15.77
CA VAL A 242 -22.69 -12.42 -16.87
C VAL A 242 -21.49 -11.50 -16.87
N THR A 243 -21.68 -10.18 -17.07
CA THR A 243 -20.54 -9.26 -17.28
C THR A 243 -19.66 -9.12 -16.05
N ILE A 244 -20.22 -8.86 -14.85
CA ILE A 244 -19.44 -8.71 -13.62
C ILE A 244 -18.68 -9.99 -13.26
N PRO A 245 -19.29 -11.18 -13.23
CA PRO A 245 -18.57 -12.42 -12.97
C PRO A 245 -17.45 -12.69 -13.98
N SER A 246 -17.69 -12.44 -15.25
CA SER A 246 -16.69 -12.62 -16.33
C SER A 246 -15.51 -11.63 -16.21
N ALA A 247 -15.74 -10.42 -15.71
CA ALA A 247 -14.72 -9.40 -15.46
C ALA A 247 -14.07 -9.49 -14.06
N LEU A 248 -14.46 -10.46 -13.24
CA LEU A 248 -14.11 -10.51 -11.81
C LEU A 248 -12.60 -10.47 -11.57
N SER A 249 -11.81 -11.18 -12.39
CA SER A 249 -10.35 -11.17 -12.27
C SER A 249 -9.75 -9.78 -12.45
N GLY A 250 -10.24 -9.01 -13.43
CA GLY A 250 -9.80 -7.64 -13.68
C GLY A 250 -10.26 -6.67 -12.59
N ILE A 251 -11.49 -6.84 -12.10
CA ILE A 251 -12.02 -6.04 -10.97
C ILE A 251 -11.20 -6.29 -9.69
N LEU A 252 -10.90 -7.55 -9.38
CA LEU A 252 -10.04 -7.87 -8.23
C LEU A 252 -8.64 -7.30 -8.40
N ALA A 253 -8.09 -7.31 -9.62
CA ALA A 253 -6.81 -6.69 -9.94
C ALA A 253 -6.80 -5.19 -9.61
N SER A 254 -7.84 -4.46 -10.03
CA SER A 254 -7.98 -3.03 -9.77
C SER A 254 -8.03 -2.72 -8.26
N ILE A 255 -8.76 -3.51 -7.48
CA ILE A 255 -8.88 -3.36 -6.03
C ILE A 255 -7.53 -3.62 -5.33
N ILE A 256 -6.81 -4.68 -5.72
CA ILE A 256 -5.50 -5.01 -5.13
C ILE A 256 -4.47 -3.94 -5.45
N LEU A 257 -4.46 -3.42 -6.69
CA LEU A 257 -3.58 -2.32 -7.07
C LEU A 257 -3.91 -1.04 -6.29
N ALA A 258 -5.19 -0.72 -6.11
CA ALA A 258 -5.66 0.40 -5.31
C ALA A 258 -5.28 0.25 -3.83
N LEU A 259 -5.40 -0.95 -3.25
CA LEU A 259 -4.95 -1.26 -1.89
C LEU A 259 -3.45 -1.05 -1.73
N SER A 260 -2.64 -1.56 -2.67
CA SER A 260 -1.18 -1.38 -2.66
C SER A 260 -0.81 0.11 -2.71
N ARG A 261 -1.51 0.90 -3.52
CA ARG A 261 -1.34 2.36 -3.59
C ARG A 261 -1.75 3.05 -2.28
N ALA A 262 -2.87 2.65 -1.67
CA ALA A 262 -3.33 3.22 -0.41
C ALA A 262 -2.35 2.98 0.76
N ILE A 263 -1.78 1.77 0.85
CA ILE A 263 -0.77 1.43 1.87
C ILE A 263 0.52 2.23 1.67
N GLY A 264 0.91 2.49 0.43
CA GLY A 264 2.11 3.24 0.07
C GLY A 264 1.93 4.77 0.06
N GLU A 265 0.70 5.28 0.29
CA GLU A 265 0.45 6.71 0.26
C GLU A 265 1.21 7.44 1.38
N THR A 266 1.88 8.52 1.03
CA THR A 266 2.79 9.21 1.94
C THR A 266 2.31 10.63 2.25
N MET A 267 2.15 11.48 1.23
CA MET A 267 1.95 12.90 1.45
C MET A 267 0.53 13.23 1.91
N ALA A 268 -0.49 12.61 1.31
CA ALA A 268 -1.86 12.82 1.73
C ALA A 268 -2.07 12.38 3.19
N VAL A 269 -1.54 11.21 3.59
CA VAL A 269 -1.68 10.71 4.97
C VAL A 269 -0.84 11.51 5.98
N THR A 270 0.34 12.00 5.59
CA THR A 270 1.15 12.86 6.47
C THR A 270 0.43 14.14 6.85
N LEU A 271 -0.36 14.70 5.94
CA LEU A 271 -1.12 15.93 6.14
C LEU A 271 -2.52 15.72 6.75
N SER A 272 -3.01 14.49 6.82
CA SER A 272 -4.40 14.22 7.25
C SER A 272 -4.52 13.35 8.50
N VAL A 273 -3.58 12.45 8.78
CA VAL A 273 -3.69 11.45 9.85
C VAL A 273 -3.06 11.89 11.16
N GLY A 274 -1.92 12.59 11.07
CA GLY A 274 -1.18 13.09 12.23
C GLY A 274 0.19 12.47 12.43
N THR A 275 0.76 12.69 13.63
CA THR A 275 2.16 12.41 13.94
C THR A 275 2.36 11.54 15.18
N LEU A 276 1.28 11.11 15.83
CA LEU A 276 1.34 10.34 17.07
C LEU A 276 1.32 8.84 16.77
N ALA A 277 2.44 8.17 17.00
CA ALA A 277 2.55 6.73 16.89
C ALA A 277 1.89 6.03 18.10
N VAL A 278 0.58 6.04 18.19
CA VAL A 278 -0.21 5.46 19.29
C VAL A 278 -1.09 4.33 18.73
N TYR A 279 -1.11 3.20 19.43
CA TYR A 279 -2.06 2.13 19.15
C TYR A 279 -3.45 2.55 19.63
N SER A 280 -4.41 2.67 18.73
CA SER A 280 -5.77 3.10 19.06
C SER A 280 -6.79 2.54 18.07
N ASP A 281 -7.88 2.00 18.60
CA ASP A 281 -9.03 1.57 17.80
C ASP A 281 -9.93 2.74 17.41
N ASN A 282 -9.75 3.90 18.05
CA ASN A 282 -10.52 5.10 17.76
C ASN A 282 -9.97 5.83 16.52
N MET A 283 -10.71 5.79 15.42
CA MET A 283 -10.34 6.45 14.15
C MET A 283 -10.41 7.99 14.21
N PHE A 284 -10.96 8.59 15.25
CA PHE A 284 -11.00 10.06 15.45
C PHE A 284 -9.80 10.60 16.24
N ARG A 285 -8.89 9.73 16.69
CA ARG A 285 -7.69 10.12 17.41
C ARG A 285 -6.52 10.22 16.46
N SER A 286 -5.65 11.23 16.66
CA SER A 286 -4.41 11.36 15.88
C SER A 286 -3.55 10.10 16.00
N ALA A 287 -3.08 9.64 14.86
CA ALA A 287 -2.24 8.46 14.73
C ALA A 287 -1.17 8.70 13.65
N GLN A 288 -0.31 7.72 13.40
CA GLN A 288 0.76 7.86 12.42
C GLN A 288 0.87 6.61 11.56
N THR A 289 0.92 6.77 10.23
CA THR A 289 1.18 5.66 9.29
C THR A 289 2.68 5.40 9.16
N MET A 290 3.05 4.20 8.67
CA MET A 290 4.45 3.85 8.39
C MET A 290 5.10 4.84 7.41
N THR A 291 4.41 5.20 6.34
CA THR A 291 4.89 6.13 5.32
C THR A 291 5.05 7.55 5.86
N ALA A 292 4.09 8.04 6.66
CA ALA A 292 4.18 9.34 7.33
C ALA A 292 5.34 9.39 8.33
N TYR A 293 5.58 8.30 9.07
CA TYR A 293 6.73 8.18 9.96
C TYR A 293 8.05 8.36 9.20
N ILE A 294 8.22 7.61 8.10
CA ILE A 294 9.42 7.69 7.27
C ILE A 294 9.61 9.12 6.73
N ALA A 295 8.55 9.71 6.16
CA ALA A 295 8.62 11.06 5.56
C ALA A 295 9.00 12.14 6.58
N GLN A 296 8.42 12.09 7.78
CA GLN A 296 8.71 13.07 8.83
C GLN A 296 10.12 12.92 9.39
N ARG A 297 10.60 11.68 9.54
CA ARG A 297 11.95 11.42 10.06
C ARG A 297 13.03 11.79 9.06
N ILE A 298 12.83 11.53 7.77
CA ILE A 298 13.79 11.95 6.71
C ILE A 298 13.89 13.47 6.63
N GLY A 299 12.80 14.20 6.87
CA GLY A 299 12.81 15.66 6.88
C GLY A 299 13.49 16.31 8.09
N GLY A 300 13.83 15.52 9.12
CA GLY A 300 14.55 15.96 10.31
C GLY A 300 16.06 15.67 10.25
N GLU A 301 16.84 16.35 11.12
CA GLU A 301 18.26 16.04 11.29
C GLU A 301 18.41 14.75 12.13
N LEU A 302 18.70 13.63 11.47
CA LEU A 302 18.95 12.36 12.13
C LEU A 302 20.44 12.05 12.09
N PRO A 303 21.12 11.99 13.25
CA PRO A 303 22.52 11.59 13.29
C PRO A 303 22.69 10.15 12.79
N ILE A 304 23.59 9.96 11.82
CA ILE A 304 23.90 8.64 11.26
C ILE A 304 24.39 7.71 12.37
N GLY A 305 23.91 6.47 12.39
CA GLY A 305 24.31 5.45 13.37
C GLY A 305 23.49 5.45 14.66
N THR A 306 22.48 6.32 14.78
CA THR A 306 21.56 6.33 15.93
C THR A 306 20.37 5.38 15.72
N THR A 307 19.72 4.97 16.82
CA THR A 307 18.51 4.13 16.78
C THR A 307 17.38 4.74 15.90
N PRO A 308 17.07 6.05 16.00
CA PRO A 308 16.11 6.68 15.10
C PRO A 308 16.48 6.59 13.61
N TYR A 309 17.78 6.65 13.29
CA TYR A 309 18.25 6.48 11.91
C TYR A 309 17.98 5.06 11.38
N TYR A 310 18.33 4.03 12.15
CA TYR A 310 18.07 2.65 11.74
C TYR A 310 16.58 2.29 11.69
N SER A 311 15.76 2.92 12.52
CA SER A 311 14.31 2.67 12.52
C SER A 311 13.64 3.04 11.20
N LEU A 312 14.15 4.02 10.45
CA LEU A 312 13.65 4.35 9.12
C LEU A 312 13.77 3.16 8.16
N PHE A 313 14.94 2.53 8.16
CA PHE A 313 15.21 1.39 7.29
C PHE A 313 14.40 0.17 7.74
N ALA A 314 14.23 -0.04 9.04
CA ALA A 314 13.42 -1.14 9.58
C ALA A 314 11.95 -0.99 9.17
N VAL A 315 11.36 0.19 9.36
CA VAL A 315 9.97 0.46 8.98
C VAL A 315 9.79 0.43 7.46
N GLY A 316 10.74 1.02 6.71
CA GLY A 316 10.71 1.02 5.24
C GLY A 316 10.77 -0.39 4.65
N LEU A 317 11.65 -1.24 5.19
CA LEU A 317 11.78 -2.61 4.73
C LEU A 317 10.56 -3.46 5.13
N TYR A 318 10.00 -3.24 6.32
CA TYR A 318 8.76 -3.89 6.74
C TYR A 318 7.58 -3.52 5.83
N LEU A 319 7.44 -2.24 5.51
CA LEU A 319 6.44 -1.76 4.54
C LEU A 319 6.63 -2.41 3.16
N PHE A 320 7.89 -2.51 2.70
CA PHE A 320 8.22 -3.18 1.44
C PHE A 320 7.81 -4.65 1.44
N VAL A 321 8.08 -5.39 2.52
CA VAL A 321 7.68 -6.81 2.64
C VAL A 321 6.15 -6.95 2.61
N ILE A 322 5.42 -6.07 3.29
CA ILE A 322 3.95 -6.08 3.28
C ILE A 322 3.41 -5.83 1.87
N THR A 323 3.87 -4.77 1.21
CA THR A 323 3.40 -4.41 -0.14
C THR A 323 3.78 -5.46 -1.18
N LEU A 324 4.98 -6.03 -1.10
CA LEU A 324 5.40 -7.14 -1.95
C LEU A 324 4.52 -8.38 -1.74
N SER A 325 4.25 -8.74 -0.48
CA SER A 325 3.39 -9.87 -0.14
C SER A 325 1.97 -9.69 -0.68
N LEU A 326 1.40 -8.50 -0.52
CA LEU A 326 0.07 -8.16 -1.06
C LEU A 326 0.04 -8.26 -2.58
N ASN A 327 1.06 -7.76 -3.28
CA ASN A 327 1.13 -7.83 -4.73
C ASN A 327 1.29 -9.28 -5.23
N LEU A 328 2.09 -10.10 -4.54
CA LEU A 328 2.26 -11.52 -4.88
C LEU A 328 0.96 -12.32 -4.66
N VAL A 329 0.31 -12.11 -3.51
CA VAL A 329 -0.99 -12.73 -3.20
C VAL A 329 -2.04 -12.27 -4.20
N GLY A 330 -2.08 -10.97 -4.49
CA GLY A 330 -2.98 -10.38 -5.48
C GLY A 330 -2.80 -11.01 -6.87
N HIS A 331 -1.56 -11.11 -7.33
CA HIS A 331 -1.26 -11.76 -8.61
C HIS A 331 -1.74 -13.22 -8.65
N ARG A 332 -1.57 -13.96 -7.53
CA ARG A 332 -2.02 -15.34 -7.44
C ARG A 332 -3.55 -15.47 -7.43
N ILE A 333 -4.25 -14.54 -6.79
CA ILE A 333 -5.71 -14.49 -6.82
C ILE A 333 -6.20 -14.21 -8.25
N MET A 334 -5.62 -13.20 -8.92
CA MET A 334 -5.97 -12.85 -10.30
C MET A 334 -5.79 -14.02 -11.27
N THR A 335 -4.66 -14.74 -11.19
CA THR A 335 -4.39 -15.88 -12.08
C THR A 335 -5.33 -17.06 -11.83
N ARG A 336 -5.85 -17.21 -10.60
CA ARG A 336 -6.82 -18.27 -10.27
C ARG A 336 -8.23 -18.00 -10.82
N PHE A 337 -8.61 -16.73 -10.92
CA PHE A 337 -9.94 -16.31 -11.39
C PHE A 337 -9.93 -15.80 -12.84
N ARG A 338 -8.79 -15.95 -13.52
CA ARG A 338 -8.70 -15.58 -14.94
C ARG A 338 -9.45 -16.60 -15.77
N GLU A 339 -10.52 -16.15 -16.42
CA GLU A 339 -11.18 -16.90 -17.47
C GLU A 339 -10.46 -16.56 -18.80
N GLU A 340 -9.99 -17.58 -19.51
CA GLU A 340 -9.43 -17.44 -20.85
C GLU A 340 -10.59 -17.62 -21.83
N TYR A 341 -10.94 -16.57 -22.53
CA TYR A 341 -11.90 -16.61 -23.64
C TYR A 341 -11.08 -16.77 -24.93
N ASP A 342 -11.04 -18.00 -25.48
CA ASP A 342 -10.48 -18.31 -26.80
C ASP A 342 -11.45 -17.92 -27.93
#